data_3dcfb21d094640973f0be535adc84f57
#
_entry.id   3dcfb21d094640973f0be535adc84f57
#
_cell.length_a   1.000
_cell.length_b   1.000
_cell.length_c   1.000
_cell.angle_alpha   90.00
_cell.angle_beta   90.00
_cell.angle_gamma   90.00
#
_symmetry.space_group_name_H-M   'P 1'
#
loop_
_entity.id
_entity.type
_entity.pdbx_description
1 polymer ?
#
loop_
_entity_poly.entity_id
_entity_poly.type
_entity_poly.pdbx_seq_one_letter_code
_entity_poly.pdbx_strand_id
1 'polypeptide(L)'
;MSAWETTKDNWRVVLLVFMLVLSSLFLFAPAFEPSGNQGPAAQESATNLQYGLELSGGSRIRAPLVGVTAEEVQFEGRDTAEVERQVAAELETGDSSDVIARFSTNSSGTVELVTENATRADLRNALDAAGYEYETVNDGVTDETREQTIEVLESKINAAGLSGGTVRTIGNGDFVLIEVPNDDLSEVRDLVNSRGTVQIAAYHQVQRNNTTEYVNTTVIRQEDFQTVGTAQQGEQGPGPHVPVSVQQSEAERVQRLFVETGVAGQGGTECTYSQENGPSTTDPC
;
A
#
# COMPACT_ATOMS: atom_id res chain seq x y z
N MET A 1 13.34 19.21 -64.36
CA MET A 1 13.77 19.36 -62.97
C MET A 1 13.79 18.00 -62.33
N SER A 2 14.94 17.57 -61.85
CA SER A 2 15.03 16.23 -61.25
C SER A 2 14.50 16.29 -59.82
N ALA A 3 13.79 15.23 -59.40
CA ALA A 3 13.22 15.13 -58.06
C ALA A 3 14.24 15.37 -56.93
N TRP A 4 15.54 15.16 -57.24
CA TRP A 4 16.64 15.38 -56.37
C TRP A 4 16.97 16.86 -56.06
N GLU A 5 16.80 17.74 -57.05
CA GLU A 5 16.97 19.18 -56.85
C GLU A 5 15.86 19.80 -56.02
N THR A 6 14.63 19.39 -56.26
CA THR A 6 13.47 19.85 -55.46
C THR A 6 13.59 19.40 -54.00
N THR A 7 14.17 18.23 -53.71
CA THR A 7 14.38 17.71 -52.38
C THR A 7 15.48 18.51 -51.63
N LYS A 8 16.52 18.95 -52.30
CA LYS A 8 17.59 19.79 -51.72
C LYS A 8 17.09 21.18 -51.34
N ASP A 9 16.32 21.81 -52.21
CA ASP A 9 15.78 23.15 -51.95
C ASP A 9 14.74 23.17 -50.82
N ASN A 10 14.02 22.05 -50.61
CA ASN A 10 12.99 21.93 -49.59
C ASN A 10 13.33 20.92 -48.48
N TRP A 11 14.63 20.79 -48.16
CA TRP A 11 15.10 19.78 -47.18
C TRP A 11 14.39 19.87 -45.84
N ARG A 12 13.98 21.07 -45.39
CA ARG A 12 13.20 21.27 -44.14
C ARG A 12 11.80 20.62 -44.21
N VAL A 13 11.17 20.71 -45.37
CA VAL A 13 9.84 20.07 -45.59
C VAL A 13 10.00 18.56 -45.65
N VAL A 14 11.06 18.07 -46.31
CA VAL A 14 11.39 16.64 -46.35
C VAL A 14 11.67 16.10 -44.95
N LEU A 15 12.41 16.85 -44.13
CA LEU A 15 12.71 16.49 -42.74
C LEU A 15 11.45 16.50 -41.89
N LEU A 16 10.55 17.49 -42.08
CA LEU A 16 9.26 17.53 -41.35
C LEU A 16 8.40 16.33 -41.72
N VAL A 17 8.25 16.01 -43.03
CA VAL A 17 7.50 14.83 -43.48
C VAL A 17 8.12 13.55 -42.95
N PHE A 18 9.44 13.43 -42.96
CA PHE A 18 10.17 12.28 -42.40
C PHE A 18 9.88 12.12 -40.89
N MET A 19 9.93 13.21 -40.13
CA MET A 19 9.59 13.20 -38.68
C MET A 19 8.13 12.85 -38.43
N LEU A 20 7.19 13.33 -39.28
CA LEU A 20 5.77 12.95 -39.19
C LEU A 20 5.55 11.46 -39.46
N VAL A 21 6.22 10.91 -40.47
CA VAL A 21 6.15 9.49 -40.81
C VAL A 21 6.77 8.66 -39.67
N LEU A 22 7.90 9.08 -39.14
CA LEU A 22 8.60 8.39 -38.04
C LEU A 22 7.75 8.43 -36.76
N SER A 23 7.15 9.57 -36.44
CA SER A 23 6.21 9.72 -35.31
C SER A 23 4.97 8.86 -35.51
N SER A 24 4.41 8.82 -36.71
CA SER A 24 3.27 7.96 -37.04
C SER A 24 3.61 6.48 -36.92
N LEU A 25 4.83 6.10 -37.36
CA LEU A 25 5.29 4.72 -37.25
C LEU A 25 5.49 4.31 -35.77
N PHE A 26 5.99 5.20 -34.92
CA PHE A 26 6.09 4.98 -33.47
C PHE A 26 4.72 4.87 -32.78
N LEU A 27 3.74 5.65 -33.24
CA LEU A 27 2.38 5.63 -32.66
C LEU A 27 1.56 4.39 -33.09
N PHE A 28 1.76 3.93 -34.32
CA PHE A 28 0.92 2.90 -34.93
C PHE A 28 1.63 1.56 -35.16
N ALA A 29 2.96 1.49 -35.00
CA ALA A 29 3.64 0.21 -35.03
C ALA A 29 3.42 -0.54 -33.71
N PRO A 30 3.03 -1.81 -33.74
CA PRO A 30 3.01 -2.64 -32.54
C PRO A 30 4.40 -2.63 -31.92
N ALA A 31 4.48 -2.42 -30.60
CA ALA A 31 5.75 -2.38 -29.88
C ALA A 31 6.53 -3.67 -30.17
N PHE A 32 7.77 -3.52 -30.65
CA PHE A 32 8.72 -4.62 -30.68
C PHE A 32 9.21 -4.83 -29.24
N GLU A 33 8.38 -5.49 -28.42
CA GLU A 33 8.86 -6.00 -27.16
C GLU A 33 9.63 -7.28 -27.39
N PRO A 34 10.87 -7.39 -26.86
CA PRO A 34 11.58 -8.65 -26.84
C PRO A 34 10.80 -9.60 -25.90
N SER A 35 10.34 -10.71 -26.45
CA SER A 35 9.56 -11.76 -25.82
C SER A 35 10.14 -12.18 -24.46
N GLY A 36 9.50 -11.74 -23.37
CA GLY A 36 9.88 -12.15 -22.03
C GLY A 36 8.92 -11.61 -20.98
N ASN A 37 7.87 -12.35 -20.71
CA ASN A 37 6.76 -12.20 -19.78
C ASN A 37 5.45 -11.77 -20.44
N GLN A 38 4.81 -12.73 -21.06
CA GLN A 38 3.38 -12.62 -21.37
C GLN A 38 2.59 -12.96 -20.10
N GLY A 39 2.12 -11.91 -19.39
CA GLY A 39 0.98 -12.04 -18.50
C GLY A 39 -0.30 -12.29 -19.32
N PRO A 40 -1.30 -13.02 -18.80
CA PRO A 40 -2.53 -13.28 -19.52
C PRO A 40 -3.31 -11.98 -19.77
N ALA A 41 -3.66 -11.74 -21.04
CA ALA A 41 -4.52 -10.68 -21.56
C ALA A 41 -3.90 -9.32 -21.93
N ALA A 42 -2.78 -9.31 -22.66
CA ALA A 42 -2.55 -8.22 -23.58
C ALA A 42 -3.42 -8.45 -24.82
N GLN A 43 -4.61 -7.85 -24.87
CA GLN A 43 -5.33 -7.70 -26.15
C GLN A 43 -4.39 -6.93 -27.08
N GLU A 44 -4.07 -7.53 -28.23
CA GLU A 44 -3.26 -6.92 -29.27
C GLU A 44 -3.92 -5.62 -29.74
N SER A 45 -3.59 -4.51 -29.09
CA SER A 45 -3.94 -3.19 -29.58
C SER A 45 -3.14 -2.98 -30.86
N ALA A 46 -3.81 -2.66 -31.97
CA ALA A 46 -3.17 -2.32 -33.23
C ALA A 46 -2.31 -1.03 -33.15
N THR A 47 -2.26 -0.39 -31.97
CA THR A 47 -1.55 0.88 -31.71
C THR A 47 -0.97 0.89 -30.30
N ASN A 48 0.09 1.65 -30.08
CA ASN A 48 0.66 1.95 -28.75
C ASN A 48 -0.17 2.98 -27.94
N LEU A 49 -1.39 3.28 -28.36
CA LEU A 49 -2.27 4.22 -27.67
C LEU A 49 -3.00 3.50 -26.55
N GLN A 50 -2.79 3.93 -25.33
CA GLN A 50 -3.60 3.54 -24.18
C GLN A 50 -4.88 4.38 -24.19
N TYR A 51 -5.99 3.74 -24.43
CA TYR A 51 -7.30 4.39 -24.40
C TYR A 51 -7.82 4.44 -22.95
N GLY A 52 -8.45 5.54 -22.57
CA GLY A 52 -9.17 5.62 -21.30
C GLY A 52 -10.40 4.72 -21.27
N LEU A 53 -10.99 4.55 -20.09
CA LEU A 53 -12.12 3.65 -19.80
C LEU A 53 -13.29 3.76 -20.79
N GLU A 54 -13.57 4.97 -21.31
CA GLU A 54 -14.69 5.23 -22.22
C GLU A 54 -14.49 4.62 -23.63
N LEU A 55 -13.24 4.40 -24.04
CA LEU A 55 -12.92 3.87 -25.38
C LEU A 55 -12.46 2.43 -25.35
N SER A 56 -11.78 2.01 -24.29
CA SER A 56 -11.27 0.64 -24.12
C SER A 56 -12.26 -0.28 -23.41
N GLY A 57 -13.26 0.29 -22.71
CA GLY A 57 -14.03 -0.45 -21.73
C GLY A 57 -13.24 -0.66 -20.45
N GLY A 58 -13.79 -1.38 -19.48
CA GLY A 58 -13.12 -1.71 -18.23
C GLY A 58 -14.08 -1.69 -17.06
N SER A 59 -13.53 -1.78 -15.87
CA SER A 59 -14.27 -1.90 -14.62
C SER A 59 -14.32 -0.59 -13.86
N ARG A 60 -15.49 -0.29 -13.31
CA ARG A 60 -15.71 0.84 -12.40
C ARG A 60 -16.34 0.34 -11.12
N ILE A 61 -15.66 0.57 -10.00
CA ILE A 61 -16.15 0.21 -8.66
C ILE A 61 -16.36 1.50 -7.89
N ARG A 62 -17.52 1.59 -7.23
CA ARG A 62 -17.83 2.64 -6.26
C ARG A 62 -18.01 1.98 -4.90
N ALA A 63 -17.17 2.32 -3.94
CA ALA A 63 -17.22 1.81 -2.57
C ALA A 63 -17.46 2.96 -1.60
N PRO A 64 -18.38 2.82 -0.62
CA PRO A 64 -18.51 3.78 0.46
C PRO A 64 -17.28 3.71 1.37
N LEU A 65 -16.85 4.85 1.89
CA LEU A 65 -15.95 4.89 3.03
C LEU A 65 -16.79 4.84 4.30
N VAL A 66 -16.72 3.70 4.99
CA VAL A 66 -17.51 3.44 6.20
C VAL A 66 -16.62 3.57 7.43
N GLY A 67 -17.17 4.19 8.48
CA GLY A 67 -16.51 4.37 9.76
C GLY A 67 -17.22 5.40 10.59
N VAL A 68 -16.79 5.53 11.83
CA VAL A 68 -17.19 6.58 12.76
C VAL A 68 -15.96 7.15 13.44
N THR A 69 -15.93 8.46 13.64
CA THR A 69 -14.79 9.21 14.18
C THR A 69 -15.17 9.92 15.46
N ALA A 70 -14.41 9.71 16.52
CA ALA A 70 -14.40 10.54 17.71
C ALA A 70 -13.33 11.61 17.60
N GLU A 71 -13.68 12.86 17.91
CA GLU A 71 -12.82 14.02 17.84
C GLU A 71 -12.43 14.50 19.23
N GLU A 72 -11.23 15.12 19.33
CA GLU A 72 -10.66 15.66 20.56
C GLU A 72 -10.60 14.65 21.71
N VAL A 73 -10.32 13.38 21.38
CA VAL A 73 -10.13 12.33 22.38
C VAL A 73 -8.87 12.59 23.19
N GLN A 74 -8.98 12.66 24.52
CA GLN A 74 -7.87 12.92 25.42
C GLN A 74 -7.08 11.64 25.68
N PHE A 75 -5.85 11.55 25.15
CA PHE A 75 -5.02 10.35 25.26
C PHE A 75 -4.27 10.21 26.59
N GLU A 76 -4.26 11.27 27.42
CA GLU A 76 -3.64 11.27 28.76
C GLU A 76 -2.18 10.79 28.81
N GLY A 77 -1.42 11.05 27.75
CA GLY A 77 -0.03 10.64 27.62
C GLY A 77 0.18 9.19 27.17
N ARG A 78 -0.88 8.48 26.82
CA ARG A 78 -0.80 7.16 26.16
C ARG A 78 -0.39 7.32 24.70
N ASP A 79 0.31 6.35 24.15
CA ASP A 79 0.55 6.32 22.72
C ASP A 79 -0.67 5.81 21.93
N THR A 80 -0.68 6.02 20.62
CA THR A 80 -1.81 5.65 19.76
C THR A 80 -2.09 4.15 19.77
N ALA A 81 -1.05 3.30 19.78
CA ALA A 81 -1.22 1.85 19.82
C ALA A 81 -1.85 1.35 21.12
N GLU A 82 -1.57 2.03 22.24
CA GLU A 82 -2.23 1.74 23.52
C GLU A 82 -3.71 2.14 23.50
N VAL A 83 -4.02 3.30 22.92
CA VAL A 83 -5.40 3.77 22.75
C VAL A 83 -6.19 2.80 21.87
N GLU A 84 -5.64 2.44 20.69
CA GLU A 84 -6.25 1.48 19.75
C GLU A 84 -6.56 0.15 20.44
N ARG A 85 -5.60 -0.39 21.18
CA ARG A 85 -5.79 -1.64 21.90
C ARG A 85 -6.83 -1.57 23.01
N GLN A 86 -6.84 -0.49 23.80
CA GLN A 86 -7.80 -0.30 24.89
C GLN A 86 -9.23 -0.14 24.36
N VAL A 87 -9.40 0.68 23.32
CA VAL A 87 -10.70 0.87 22.69
C VAL A 87 -11.18 -0.42 22.01
N ALA A 88 -10.29 -1.13 21.29
CA ALA A 88 -10.64 -2.39 20.65
C ALA A 88 -11.05 -3.48 21.66
N ALA A 89 -10.45 -3.51 22.85
CA ALA A 89 -10.81 -4.46 23.89
C ALA A 89 -12.26 -4.31 24.40
N GLU A 90 -12.84 -3.12 24.25
CA GLU A 90 -14.23 -2.83 24.63
C GLU A 90 -15.21 -3.01 23.47
N LEU A 91 -14.71 -3.32 22.25
CA LEU A 91 -15.53 -3.63 21.08
C LEU A 91 -15.80 -5.15 20.99
N GLU A 92 -16.93 -5.52 20.42
CA GLU A 92 -17.30 -6.94 20.23
C GLU A 92 -16.29 -7.71 19.37
N THR A 93 -15.66 -7.03 18.40
CA THR A 93 -14.66 -7.64 17.52
C THR A 93 -13.33 -7.89 18.22
N GLY A 94 -12.96 -7.03 19.19
CA GLY A 94 -11.70 -7.09 19.90
C GLY A 94 -10.45 -6.93 19.01
N ASP A 95 -10.65 -6.56 17.75
CA ASP A 95 -9.56 -6.41 16.77
C ASP A 95 -9.06 -4.97 16.74
N SER A 96 -7.83 -4.75 17.18
CA SER A 96 -7.21 -3.43 17.17
C SER A 96 -6.97 -2.87 15.77
N SER A 97 -7.00 -3.69 14.73
CA SER A 97 -6.89 -3.22 13.34
C SER A 97 -8.14 -2.48 12.85
N ASP A 98 -9.26 -2.62 13.56
CA ASP A 98 -10.50 -1.91 13.26
C ASP A 98 -10.54 -0.51 13.88
N VAL A 99 -9.59 -0.20 14.77
CA VAL A 99 -9.49 1.09 15.49
C VAL A 99 -8.24 1.83 15.02
N ILE A 100 -8.39 3.08 14.65
CA ILE A 100 -7.27 3.94 14.23
C ILE A 100 -7.23 5.15 15.15
N ALA A 101 -6.15 5.34 15.90
CA ALA A 101 -5.92 6.49 16.72
C ALA A 101 -4.82 7.39 16.14
N ARG A 102 -5.05 8.70 16.08
CA ARG A 102 -4.07 9.69 15.61
C ARG A 102 -4.02 10.88 16.51
N PHE A 103 -2.81 11.39 16.77
CA PHE A 103 -2.64 12.65 17.46
C PHE A 103 -3.03 13.83 16.56
N SER A 104 -3.86 14.74 17.07
CA SER A 104 -4.11 16.05 16.50
C SER A 104 -3.29 17.13 17.23
N THR A 105 -3.02 16.90 18.52
CA THR A 105 -2.19 17.74 19.39
C THR A 105 -1.27 16.82 20.23
N ASN A 106 -0.46 17.41 21.11
CA ASN A 106 0.41 16.63 22.00
C ASN A 106 -0.35 15.76 23.03
N SER A 107 -1.64 16.00 23.26
CA SER A 107 -2.43 15.32 24.31
C SER A 107 -3.77 14.78 23.83
N SER A 108 -4.28 15.27 22.71
CA SER A 108 -5.57 14.84 22.15
C SER A 108 -5.44 14.45 20.68
N GLY A 109 -6.44 13.72 20.19
CA GLY A 109 -6.45 13.28 18.83
C GLY A 109 -7.80 12.77 18.38
N THR A 110 -7.80 12.02 17.31
CA THR A 110 -8.96 11.34 16.77
C THR A 110 -8.87 9.84 17.00
N VAL A 111 -10.01 9.20 17.23
CA VAL A 111 -10.16 7.75 17.25
C VAL A 111 -11.25 7.36 16.26
N GLU A 112 -10.91 6.54 15.31
CA GLU A 112 -11.82 6.06 14.26
C GLU A 112 -12.09 4.56 14.45
N LEU A 113 -13.35 4.17 14.27
CA LEU A 113 -13.74 2.76 14.15
C LEU A 113 -14.11 2.50 12.69
N VAL A 114 -13.32 1.67 11.99
CA VAL A 114 -13.37 1.47 10.53
C VAL A 114 -13.89 0.07 10.16
N THR A 115 -15.06 -0.27 10.65
CA THR A 115 -15.74 -1.53 10.33
C THR A 115 -17.03 -1.29 9.55
N GLU A 116 -17.50 -2.30 8.79
CA GLU A 116 -18.71 -2.18 7.96
C GLU A 116 -19.97 -1.84 8.76
N ASN A 117 -20.04 -2.26 10.01
CA ASN A 117 -21.22 -2.08 10.88
C ASN A 117 -20.95 -1.11 12.04
N ALA A 118 -19.89 -0.32 11.95
CA ALA A 118 -19.54 0.65 12.99
C ALA A 118 -20.68 1.64 13.22
N THR A 119 -21.10 1.80 14.45
CA THR A 119 -22.06 2.83 14.85
C THR A 119 -21.42 3.81 15.82
N ARG A 120 -21.96 5.04 15.84
CA ARG A 120 -21.55 6.06 16.84
C ARG A 120 -21.76 5.58 18.28
N ALA A 121 -22.73 4.68 18.50
CA ALA A 121 -22.99 4.14 19.82
C ALA A 121 -21.88 3.17 20.24
N ASP A 122 -21.40 2.33 19.35
CA ASP A 122 -20.34 1.38 19.62
C ASP A 122 -19.04 2.11 20.01
N LEU A 123 -18.65 3.12 19.23
CA LEU A 123 -17.45 3.90 19.52
C LEU A 123 -17.58 4.68 20.84
N ARG A 124 -18.74 5.30 21.10
CA ARG A 124 -18.97 6.00 22.39
C ARG A 124 -18.87 5.05 23.57
N ASN A 125 -19.55 3.91 23.48
CA ASN A 125 -19.55 2.93 24.56
C ASN A 125 -18.13 2.40 24.82
N ALA A 126 -17.36 2.14 23.78
CA ALA A 126 -15.99 1.68 23.90
C ALA A 126 -15.06 2.77 24.52
N LEU A 127 -15.18 4.00 24.08
CA LEU A 127 -14.42 5.12 24.66
C LEU A 127 -14.79 5.38 26.13
N ASP A 128 -16.08 5.39 26.45
CA ASP A 128 -16.59 5.56 27.81
C ASP A 128 -16.11 4.44 28.73
N ALA A 129 -16.16 3.18 28.26
CA ALA A 129 -15.70 2.00 29.02
C ALA A 129 -14.18 1.99 29.21
N ALA A 130 -13.42 2.44 28.20
CA ALA A 130 -11.97 2.59 28.28
C ALA A 130 -11.53 3.83 29.07
N GLY A 131 -12.47 4.71 29.44
CA GLY A 131 -12.23 5.90 30.28
C GLY A 131 -11.66 7.09 29.54
N TYR A 132 -11.91 7.22 28.23
CA TYR A 132 -11.47 8.37 27.44
C TYR A 132 -12.51 9.49 27.40
N GLU A 133 -12.08 10.73 27.57
CA GLU A 133 -12.88 11.92 27.33
C GLU A 133 -12.77 12.32 25.86
N TYR A 134 -13.87 12.74 25.23
CA TYR A 134 -13.94 13.17 23.84
C TYR A 134 -15.00 14.28 23.67
N GLU A 135 -14.90 15.04 22.58
CA GLU A 135 -15.87 16.13 22.32
C GLU A 135 -17.08 15.63 21.55
N THR A 136 -16.88 15.04 20.39
CA THR A 136 -17.96 14.58 19.50
C THR A 136 -17.64 13.24 18.87
N VAL A 137 -18.72 12.52 18.45
CA VAL A 137 -18.62 11.30 17.63
C VAL A 137 -19.50 11.46 16.40
N ASN A 138 -18.89 11.43 15.23
CA ASN A 138 -19.51 11.69 13.93
C ASN A 138 -19.42 10.45 13.03
N ASP A 139 -20.33 10.35 12.06
CA ASP A 139 -20.24 9.33 11.00
C ASP A 139 -19.17 9.75 9.98
N GLY A 140 -18.46 8.78 9.44
CA GLY A 140 -17.40 8.97 8.45
C GLY A 140 -16.00 8.77 9.03
N VAL A 141 -15.02 8.88 8.15
CA VAL A 141 -13.59 8.79 8.45
C VAL A 141 -12.91 10.13 8.24
N THR A 142 -11.76 10.35 8.86
CA THR A 142 -10.96 11.56 8.68
C THR A 142 -10.43 11.70 7.25
N ASP A 143 -9.98 12.91 6.90
CA ASP A 143 -9.34 13.17 5.60
C ASP A 143 -8.05 12.34 5.45
N GLU A 144 -7.29 12.19 6.53
CA GLU A 144 -6.08 11.38 6.57
C GLU A 144 -6.36 9.90 6.26
N THR A 145 -7.38 9.32 6.88
CA THR A 145 -7.78 7.92 6.59
C THR A 145 -8.26 7.79 5.16
N ARG A 146 -8.94 8.77 4.62
CA ARG A 146 -9.40 8.81 3.23
C ARG A 146 -8.22 8.86 2.26
N GLU A 147 -7.26 9.75 2.47
CA GLU A 147 -6.05 9.87 1.66
C GLU A 147 -5.23 8.59 1.70
N GLN A 148 -5.01 8.02 2.90
CA GLN A 148 -4.30 6.76 3.07
C GLN A 148 -5.01 5.59 2.36
N THR A 149 -6.34 5.56 2.40
CA THR A 149 -7.12 4.54 1.68
C THR A 149 -6.90 4.63 0.17
N ILE A 150 -6.90 5.85 -0.39
CA ILE A 150 -6.63 6.07 -1.82
C ILE A 150 -5.22 5.60 -2.16
N GLU A 151 -4.21 6.00 -1.40
CA GLU A 151 -2.82 5.63 -1.63
C GLU A 151 -2.61 4.11 -1.61
N VAL A 152 -3.21 3.42 -0.64
CA VAL A 152 -3.17 1.95 -0.56
C VAL A 152 -3.83 1.30 -1.78
N LEU A 153 -4.99 1.80 -2.21
CA LEU A 153 -5.70 1.26 -3.37
C LEU A 153 -4.94 1.53 -4.67
N GLU A 154 -4.38 2.73 -4.85
CA GLU A 154 -3.51 3.05 -6.00
C GLU A 154 -2.28 2.16 -6.03
N SER A 155 -1.64 1.95 -4.88
CA SER A 155 -0.49 1.06 -4.76
C SER A 155 -0.83 -0.38 -5.13
N LYS A 156 -1.97 -0.90 -4.70
CA LYS A 156 -2.46 -2.24 -5.08
C LYS A 156 -2.69 -2.37 -6.58
N ILE A 157 -3.38 -1.40 -7.18
CA ILE A 157 -3.66 -1.37 -8.61
C ILE A 157 -2.36 -1.35 -9.42
N ASN A 158 -1.42 -0.50 -9.03
CA ASN A 158 -0.12 -0.40 -9.68
C ASN A 158 0.71 -1.68 -9.52
N ALA A 159 0.72 -2.29 -8.32
CA ALA A 159 1.43 -3.54 -8.04
C ALA A 159 0.86 -4.73 -8.81
N ALA A 160 -0.44 -4.72 -9.09
CA ALA A 160 -1.10 -5.72 -9.92
C ALA A 160 -0.83 -5.54 -11.43
N GLY A 161 -0.14 -4.47 -11.83
CA GLY A 161 0.17 -4.19 -13.23
C GLY A 161 -1.03 -3.65 -14.03
N LEU A 162 -2.09 -3.19 -13.34
CA LEU A 162 -3.29 -2.62 -13.94
C LEU A 162 -3.02 -1.17 -14.39
N SER A 163 -2.24 -1.02 -15.43
CA SER A 163 -1.80 0.30 -15.91
C SER A 163 -2.96 1.15 -16.41
N GLY A 164 -2.99 2.42 -15.99
CA GLY A 164 -4.06 3.37 -16.33
C GLY A 164 -5.26 3.31 -15.38
N GLY A 165 -5.20 2.49 -14.32
CA GLY A 165 -6.18 2.53 -13.25
C GLY A 165 -6.10 3.86 -12.48
N THR A 166 -7.24 4.35 -12.02
CA THR A 166 -7.34 5.57 -11.20
C THR A 166 -8.20 5.31 -9.97
N VAL A 167 -7.80 5.90 -8.85
CA VAL A 167 -8.55 5.90 -7.60
C VAL A 167 -8.79 7.35 -7.20
N ARG A 168 -10.02 7.69 -6.86
CA ARG A 168 -10.34 9.05 -6.41
C ARG A 168 -11.58 9.07 -5.54
N THR A 169 -11.70 10.08 -4.71
CA THR A 169 -12.93 10.33 -3.96
C THR A 169 -14.00 10.99 -4.82
N ILE A 170 -15.24 10.68 -4.52
CA ILE A 170 -16.44 11.32 -5.07
C ILE A 170 -17.47 11.55 -3.95
N GLY A 171 -18.47 12.40 -4.21
CA GLY A 171 -19.55 12.64 -3.26
C GLY A 171 -19.09 13.31 -1.96
N ASN A 172 -18.26 14.37 -2.04
CA ASN A 172 -17.65 15.08 -0.91
C ASN A 172 -16.75 14.17 -0.02
N GLY A 173 -16.22 13.10 -0.58
CA GLY A 173 -15.37 12.18 0.16
C GLY A 173 -16.07 10.96 0.74
N ASP A 174 -17.38 10.83 0.57
CA ASP A 174 -18.16 9.69 1.12
C ASP A 174 -17.88 8.38 0.38
N PHE A 175 -17.36 8.44 -0.86
CA PHE A 175 -17.12 7.27 -1.68
C PHE A 175 -15.75 7.33 -2.34
N VAL A 176 -15.17 6.16 -2.50
CA VAL A 176 -14.03 5.92 -3.39
C VAL A 176 -14.53 5.38 -4.72
N LEU A 177 -14.06 5.97 -5.81
CA LEU A 177 -14.27 5.49 -7.17
C LEU A 177 -12.96 4.91 -7.69
N ILE A 178 -13.00 3.65 -8.10
CA ILE A 178 -11.90 2.92 -8.72
C ILE A 178 -12.28 2.66 -10.16
N GLU A 179 -11.42 3.06 -11.09
CA GLU A 179 -11.62 2.90 -12.53
C GLU A 179 -10.39 2.20 -13.10
N VAL A 180 -10.59 1.02 -13.69
CA VAL A 180 -9.51 0.21 -14.29
C VAL A 180 -9.88 -0.12 -15.73
N PRO A 181 -9.12 0.39 -16.72
CA PRO A 181 -9.36 0.08 -18.13
C PRO A 181 -9.01 -1.38 -18.45
N ASN A 182 -9.74 -1.98 -19.37
CA ASN A 182 -9.47 -3.31 -19.95
C ASN A 182 -9.49 -4.51 -19.00
N ASP A 183 -9.94 -4.34 -17.75
CA ASP A 183 -9.97 -5.42 -16.77
C ASP A 183 -11.37 -5.88 -16.38
N ASP A 184 -11.45 -7.13 -15.92
CA ASP A 184 -12.69 -7.74 -15.45
C ASP A 184 -13.04 -7.22 -14.04
N LEU A 185 -14.33 -6.93 -13.83
CA LEU A 185 -14.85 -6.42 -12.56
C LEU A 185 -14.56 -7.36 -11.38
N SER A 186 -14.58 -8.68 -11.59
CA SER A 186 -14.34 -9.66 -10.54
C SER A 186 -12.89 -9.62 -10.08
N GLU A 187 -11.94 -9.51 -11.01
CA GLU A 187 -10.51 -9.47 -10.73
C GLU A 187 -10.12 -8.19 -9.96
N VAL A 188 -10.63 -7.04 -10.41
CA VAL A 188 -10.43 -5.76 -9.69
C VAL A 188 -11.06 -5.80 -8.30
N ARG A 189 -12.26 -6.40 -8.16
CA ARG A 189 -12.92 -6.53 -6.86
C ARG A 189 -12.13 -7.43 -5.90
N ASP A 190 -11.63 -8.57 -6.38
CA ASP A 190 -10.83 -9.48 -5.57
C ASP A 190 -9.52 -8.83 -5.12
N LEU A 191 -8.89 -8.04 -6.01
CA LEU A 191 -7.71 -7.26 -5.67
C LEU A 191 -8.00 -6.21 -4.59
N VAL A 192 -9.08 -5.47 -4.71
CA VAL A 192 -9.49 -4.44 -3.73
C VAL A 192 -9.78 -5.06 -2.37
N ASN A 193 -10.51 -6.18 -2.36
CA ASN A 193 -10.91 -6.87 -1.13
C ASN A 193 -9.78 -7.70 -0.51
N SER A 194 -8.70 -8.00 -1.24
CA SER A 194 -7.57 -8.73 -0.68
C SER A 194 -6.89 -7.89 0.40
N ARG A 195 -6.78 -8.41 1.62
CA ARG A 195 -5.94 -7.78 2.64
C ARG A 195 -4.47 -8.09 2.32
N GLY A 196 -3.61 -7.08 2.39
CA GLY A 196 -2.17 -7.30 2.35
C GLY A 196 -1.75 -8.15 3.56
N THR A 197 -0.81 -9.06 3.37
CA THR A 197 -0.20 -9.79 4.48
C THR A 197 1.13 -9.15 4.83
N VAL A 198 1.31 -8.83 6.11
CA VAL A 198 2.57 -8.31 6.64
C VAL A 198 3.34 -9.46 7.29
N GLN A 199 4.60 -9.64 6.92
CA GLN A 199 5.49 -10.58 7.58
C GLN A 199 6.86 -9.93 7.80
N ILE A 200 7.51 -10.29 8.91
CA ILE A 200 8.89 -9.91 9.15
C ILE A 200 9.74 -11.14 8.88
N ALA A 201 10.66 -11.02 7.94
CA ALA A 201 11.59 -12.07 7.56
C ALA A 201 13.02 -11.66 7.94
N ALA A 202 13.76 -12.58 8.54
CA ALA A 202 15.19 -12.45 8.74
C ALA A 202 15.94 -12.93 7.51
N TYR A 203 16.78 -12.07 6.96
CA TYR A 203 17.72 -12.44 5.90
C TYR A 203 19.06 -12.77 6.54
N HIS A 204 19.46 -14.03 6.50
CA HIS A 204 20.62 -14.51 7.23
C HIS A 204 21.42 -15.58 6.48
N GLN A 205 22.66 -15.79 6.91
CA GLN A 205 23.54 -16.79 6.34
C GLN A 205 23.25 -18.18 6.91
N VAL A 206 23.20 -19.16 6.03
CA VAL A 206 23.16 -20.58 6.38
C VAL A 206 24.30 -21.31 5.70
N GLN A 207 25.05 -22.12 6.46
CA GLN A 207 26.07 -22.98 5.88
C GLN A 207 25.46 -24.31 5.41
N ARG A 208 25.50 -24.55 4.10
CA ARG A 208 25.03 -25.76 3.49
C ARG A 208 26.15 -26.39 2.63
N ASN A 209 26.55 -27.61 2.94
CA ASN A 209 27.62 -28.31 2.20
C ASN A 209 28.93 -27.50 2.04
N ASN A 210 29.37 -26.83 3.09
CA ASN A 210 30.57 -25.99 3.08
C ASN A 210 30.48 -24.72 2.19
N THR A 211 29.27 -24.37 1.74
CA THR A 211 28.97 -23.14 1.01
C THR A 211 28.07 -22.27 1.87
N THR A 212 28.33 -20.97 1.92
CA THR A 212 27.48 -20.00 2.60
C THR A 212 26.39 -19.55 1.63
N GLU A 213 25.14 -19.76 2.02
CA GLU A 213 23.95 -19.29 1.31
C GLU A 213 23.20 -18.29 2.16
N TYR A 214 22.62 -17.27 1.53
CA TYR A 214 21.70 -16.35 2.21
C TYR A 214 20.27 -16.84 2.00
N VAL A 215 19.51 -16.93 3.08
CA VAL A 215 18.12 -17.37 3.08
C VAL A 215 17.22 -16.42 3.82
N ASN A 216 15.97 -16.34 3.39
CA ASN A 216 14.91 -15.63 4.09
C ASN A 216 14.17 -16.61 4.99
N THR A 217 14.11 -16.30 6.29
CA THR A 217 13.31 -17.05 7.26
C THR A 217 12.24 -16.13 7.83
N THR A 218 10.97 -16.46 7.63
CA THR A 218 9.86 -15.69 8.21
C THR A 218 9.88 -15.87 9.73
N VAL A 219 10.11 -14.78 10.45
CA VAL A 219 10.20 -14.75 11.92
C VAL A 219 8.86 -14.42 12.54
N ILE A 220 8.16 -13.42 12.00
CA ILE A 220 6.85 -12.97 12.48
C ILE A 220 5.90 -12.95 11.28
N ARG A 221 4.73 -13.56 11.45
CA ARG A 221 3.63 -13.53 10.49
C ARG A 221 2.55 -12.58 10.99
N GLN A 222 1.61 -12.22 10.11
CA GLN A 222 0.51 -11.33 10.44
C GLN A 222 -0.32 -11.85 11.63
N GLU A 223 -0.57 -13.16 11.70
CA GLU A 223 -1.29 -13.80 12.79
C GLU A 223 -0.55 -13.76 14.13
N ASP A 224 0.75 -13.51 14.13
CA ASP A 224 1.57 -13.41 15.35
C ASP A 224 1.49 -12.02 16.00
N PHE A 225 1.03 -10.99 15.26
CA PHE A 225 0.88 -9.65 15.83
C PHE A 225 -0.31 -9.60 16.79
N GLN A 226 -0.08 -8.97 17.93
CA GLN A 226 -1.14 -8.60 18.87
C GLN A 226 -1.66 -7.20 18.53
N THR A 227 -0.75 -6.27 18.23
CA THR A 227 -1.08 -4.91 17.82
C THR A 227 -0.10 -4.43 16.76
N VAL A 228 -0.60 -3.61 15.84
CA VAL A 228 0.20 -2.86 14.88
C VAL A 228 -0.24 -1.41 15.02
N GLY A 229 0.62 -0.56 15.55
CA GLY A 229 0.32 0.87 15.72
C GLY A 229 0.45 1.64 14.41
N THR A 230 0.10 2.92 14.45
CA THR A 230 0.29 3.83 13.32
C THR A 230 1.76 4.23 13.15
N ALA A 231 2.14 4.63 11.93
CA ALA A 231 3.48 5.12 11.64
C ALA A 231 3.80 6.36 12.49
N GLN A 232 4.91 6.35 13.19
CA GLN A 232 5.38 7.42 14.06
C GLN A 232 6.69 7.98 13.56
N GLN A 233 6.86 9.31 13.68
CA GLN A 233 8.15 9.96 13.42
C GLN A 233 9.00 9.87 14.69
N GLY A 234 10.10 9.15 14.65
CA GLY A 234 11.04 9.08 15.76
C GLY A 234 11.74 10.43 16.01
N GLU A 235 11.50 11.08 17.13
CA GLU A 235 12.17 12.34 17.48
C GLU A 235 13.63 12.14 17.93
N GLN A 236 14.00 10.99 18.45
CA GLN A 236 15.35 10.66 18.94
C GLN A 236 15.73 9.18 18.68
N GLY A 237 15.28 8.61 17.56
CA GLY A 237 15.47 7.19 17.24
C GLY A 237 15.84 6.96 15.77
N PRO A 238 15.73 5.73 15.29
CA PRO A 238 16.16 5.29 13.96
C PRO A 238 15.31 5.83 12.80
N GLY A 239 14.51 6.87 12.99
CA GLY A 239 13.64 7.45 11.95
C GLY A 239 12.19 7.00 12.06
N PRO A 240 11.38 7.16 11.00
CA PRO A 240 9.98 6.75 11.00
C PRO A 240 9.87 5.25 11.27
N HIS A 241 8.97 4.86 12.17
CA HIS A 241 8.78 3.47 12.55
C HIS A 241 7.29 3.20 12.86
N VAL A 242 6.91 1.92 12.75
CA VAL A 242 5.60 1.43 13.16
C VAL A 242 5.82 0.53 14.38
N PRO A 243 5.28 0.88 15.58
CA PRO A 243 5.37 0.01 16.73
C PRO A 243 4.48 -1.21 16.52
N VAL A 244 5.03 -2.39 16.83
CA VAL A 244 4.29 -3.64 16.76
C VAL A 244 4.51 -4.43 18.05
N SER A 245 3.48 -5.11 18.54
CA SER A 245 3.61 -6.10 19.61
C SER A 245 3.21 -7.48 19.11
N VAL A 246 3.89 -8.49 19.63
CA VAL A 246 3.67 -9.89 19.27
C VAL A 246 2.84 -10.55 20.37
N GLN A 247 1.93 -11.46 20.00
CA GLN A 247 1.13 -12.24 20.92
C GLN A 247 2.03 -12.98 21.91
N GLN A 248 1.65 -12.98 23.18
CA GLN A 248 2.46 -13.61 24.25
C GLN A 248 2.66 -15.11 24.02
N SER A 249 1.70 -15.80 23.40
CA SER A 249 1.80 -17.21 23.00
C SER A 249 2.93 -17.48 22.01
N GLU A 250 3.24 -16.50 21.14
CA GLU A 250 4.23 -16.59 20.06
C GLU A 250 5.60 -16.02 20.45
N ALA A 251 5.68 -15.28 21.56
CA ALA A 251 6.88 -14.56 21.98
C ALA A 251 8.11 -15.47 22.09
N GLU A 252 7.96 -16.66 22.67
CA GLU A 252 9.07 -17.63 22.81
C GLU A 252 9.54 -18.18 21.45
N ARG A 253 8.62 -18.39 20.50
CA ARG A 253 8.95 -18.84 19.15
C ARG A 253 9.72 -17.75 18.40
N VAL A 254 9.20 -16.53 18.44
CA VAL A 254 9.80 -15.35 17.79
C VAL A 254 11.20 -15.09 18.35
N GLN A 255 11.35 -15.08 19.68
CA GLN A 255 12.66 -14.90 20.33
C GLN A 255 13.66 -15.98 19.89
N ARG A 256 13.23 -17.23 19.84
CA ARG A 256 14.10 -18.34 19.40
C ARG A 256 14.54 -18.15 17.95
N LEU A 257 13.63 -17.77 17.04
CA LEU A 257 13.96 -17.52 15.65
C LEU A 257 14.93 -16.33 15.48
N PHE A 258 14.79 -15.26 16.25
CA PHE A 258 15.76 -14.16 16.24
C PHE A 258 17.15 -14.59 16.68
N VAL A 259 17.25 -15.50 17.65
CA VAL A 259 18.55 -16.06 18.10
C VAL A 259 19.12 -17.01 17.05
N GLU A 260 18.30 -17.91 16.48
CA GLU A 260 18.72 -18.90 15.48
C GLU A 260 19.16 -18.24 14.16
N THR A 261 18.50 -17.16 13.76
CA THR A 261 18.86 -16.41 12.55
C THR A 261 20.02 -15.44 12.77
N GLY A 262 20.44 -15.24 14.04
CA GLY A 262 21.52 -14.33 14.39
C GLY A 262 21.15 -12.84 14.39
N VAL A 263 19.90 -12.49 14.10
CA VAL A 263 19.42 -11.09 14.10
C VAL A 263 19.50 -10.46 15.50
N ALA A 264 19.32 -11.24 16.57
CA ALA A 264 19.49 -10.79 17.94
C ALA A 264 20.96 -10.73 18.41
N GLY A 265 21.93 -11.05 17.53
CA GLY A 265 23.36 -10.99 17.85
C GLY A 265 23.90 -9.56 17.95
N GLN A 266 25.00 -9.37 18.73
CA GLN A 266 25.73 -8.10 18.73
C GLN A 266 26.33 -7.87 17.31
N GLY A 267 25.88 -6.84 16.61
CA GLY A 267 26.40 -6.46 15.30
C GLY A 267 25.45 -6.67 14.14
N GLY A 268 24.15 -6.87 14.39
CA GLY A 268 23.14 -6.79 13.34
C GLY A 268 23.21 -5.42 12.67
N THR A 269 23.63 -5.40 11.40
CA THR A 269 23.58 -4.19 10.58
C THR A 269 22.21 -4.07 9.94
N GLU A 270 21.65 -2.86 9.92
CA GLU A 270 20.41 -2.60 9.17
C GLU A 270 20.67 -2.84 7.68
N CYS A 271 19.91 -3.78 7.12
CA CYS A 271 19.94 -4.05 5.68
C CYS A 271 18.95 -3.13 4.97
N THR A 272 19.43 -2.31 4.07
CA THR A 272 18.58 -1.57 3.14
C THR A 272 18.08 -2.52 2.05
N TYR A 273 16.82 -2.89 2.11
CA TYR A 273 16.15 -3.67 1.06
C TYR A 273 15.70 -2.73 -0.06
N SER A 274 16.20 -2.90 -1.29
CA SER A 274 15.62 -2.24 -2.45
C SER A 274 14.64 -3.21 -3.12
N GLN A 275 13.40 -2.76 -3.32
CA GLN A 275 12.35 -3.57 -3.99
C GLN A 275 12.73 -3.98 -5.43
N GLU A 276 13.63 -3.24 -6.06
CA GLU A 276 13.98 -3.41 -7.48
C GLU A 276 15.02 -4.53 -7.74
N ASN A 277 15.87 -4.84 -6.77
CA ASN A 277 16.99 -5.78 -6.98
C ASN A 277 17.07 -6.91 -5.93
N GLY A 278 16.17 -6.97 -4.98
CA GLY A 278 16.32 -7.88 -3.84
C GLY A 278 17.57 -7.57 -3.00
N PRO A 279 17.89 -8.42 -2.01
CA PRO A 279 19.11 -8.27 -1.24
C PRO A 279 20.31 -8.52 -2.17
N SER A 280 21.21 -7.55 -2.25
CA SER A 280 22.44 -7.68 -3.02
C SER A 280 23.30 -8.81 -2.42
N THR A 281 23.67 -9.78 -3.24
CA THR A 281 24.60 -10.86 -2.84
C THR A 281 26.02 -10.37 -2.55
N THR A 282 26.29 -9.09 -2.81
CA THR A 282 27.59 -8.45 -2.63
C THR A 282 27.67 -7.57 -1.39
N ASP A 283 26.54 -7.30 -0.73
CA ASP A 283 26.48 -6.49 0.48
C ASP A 283 26.17 -7.43 1.66
N PRO A 284 27.16 -7.83 2.46
CA PRO A 284 26.90 -8.71 3.62
C PRO A 284 26.21 -7.89 4.70
N CYS A 285 24.93 -8.12 4.87
CA CYS A 285 24.26 -7.74 6.10
C CYS A 285 24.66 -8.66 7.23
#